data_07c7c87c44f81edd3cae653d777a260a
#
_entry.id   07c7c87c44f81edd3cae653d777a260a
#
_cell.length_a   1.000
_cell.length_b   1.000
_cell.length_c   1.000
_cell.angle_alpha   90.00
_cell.angle_beta   90.00
_cell.angle_gamma   90.00
#
_symmetry.space_group_name_H-M   'P 1'
#
loop_
_entity.id
_entity.type
_entity.pdbx_description
1 polymer ?
#
loop_
_entity_poly.entity_id
_entity_poly.type
_entity_poly.pdbx_seq_one_letter_code
_entity_poly.pdbx_strand_id
1 'polypeptide(L)'
;KIRGQIDRDLHIAAYRSISGRMELSSRRLQRLFSRRAFSFYSNRLDSYVIAYNDSLPLLEIIYHVFHEIGHVYYGHISPGNSFPVSLAQQETAANHFAAFIFCMIGGVKMQTLTGNEHFTYEGMPVGILLNDFWAWNSSDLLNNTLRGALAEFIVASAVGIDTTKAREDWTAYDLLTESGRKIEVKCSAYLQSWNTEKLSRVQFSIRPARSWDAENDFSDDVKRWSDLYVFCLYASKDRNESPLQLEQWEFFLLPTYVLDEQCGEQKSITLSSLLSLSPVKTTYDGLRDAVDNLST
;
A
#
# COMPACT_ATOMS: atom_id res chain seq x y z
N LYS A 1 10.53 8.85 -20.09
CA LYS A 1 11.76 8.34 -19.40
C LYS A 1 11.86 6.82 -19.34
N ILE A 2 10.81 6.07 -19.65
CA ILE A 2 10.86 4.61 -19.84
C ILE A 2 11.83 4.21 -21.00
N ARG A 3 12.06 5.08 -21.97
CA ARG A 3 12.97 4.86 -23.10
C ARG A 3 14.44 4.59 -22.74
N GLY A 4 14.87 4.83 -21.53
CA GLY A 4 16.28 4.64 -21.13
C GLY A 4 16.63 3.25 -20.61
N GLN A 5 15.64 2.39 -20.31
CA GLN A 5 15.85 1.05 -19.74
C GLN A 5 15.48 -0.08 -20.69
N ILE A 6 14.63 0.18 -21.70
CA ILE A 6 14.37 -0.75 -22.79
C ILE A 6 15.32 -0.39 -23.93
N ASP A 7 16.41 -1.13 -24.07
CA ASP A 7 17.46 -0.88 -25.06
C ASP A 7 17.12 -1.36 -26.49
N ARG A 8 15.94 -1.97 -26.67
CA ARG A 8 15.49 -2.59 -27.92
C ARG A 8 14.01 -2.34 -28.17
N ASP A 9 13.55 -2.59 -29.39
CA ASP A 9 12.15 -2.44 -29.76
C ASP A 9 11.24 -3.42 -29.02
N LEU A 10 10.04 -2.97 -28.70
CA LEU A 10 8.99 -3.74 -28.04
C LEU A 10 7.81 -3.90 -28.99
N HIS A 11 7.44 -5.14 -29.29
CA HIS A 11 6.27 -5.49 -30.10
C HIS A 11 5.17 -6.10 -29.22
N ILE A 12 3.96 -5.58 -29.35
CA ILE A 12 2.78 -6.10 -28.64
C ILE A 12 1.83 -6.70 -29.68
N ALA A 13 1.47 -7.98 -29.51
CA ALA A 13 0.64 -8.73 -30.44
C ALA A 13 -0.50 -9.47 -29.73
N ALA A 14 -1.69 -9.37 -30.31
CA ALA A 14 -2.86 -10.13 -29.87
C ALA A 14 -2.79 -11.58 -30.39
N TYR A 15 -3.26 -12.53 -29.59
CA TYR A 15 -3.62 -13.86 -30.06
C TYR A 15 -5.01 -14.23 -29.53
N ARG A 16 -5.78 -14.95 -30.35
CA ARG A 16 -7.02 -15.54 -29.87
C ARG A 16 -6.72 -16.84 -29.16
N SER A 17 -7.23 -17.00 -27.95
CA SER A 17 -7.28 -18.30 -27.29
C SER A 17 -8.17 -19.20 -28.14
N ILE A 18 -7.56 -20.09 -28.90
CA ILE A 18 -8.28 -21.04 -29.72
C ILE A 18 -8.71 -22.18 -28.80
N SER A 19 -9.87 -22.02 -28.20
CA SER A 19 -10.57 -23.14 -27.58
C SER A 19 -10.91 -24.14 -28.67
N GLY A 20 -10.12 -25.17 -28.81
CA GLY A 20 -10.49 -26.44 -29.43
C GLY A 20 -10.18 -26.71 -30.92
N ARG A 21 -9.38 -25.88 -31.63
CA ARG A 21 -9.16 -26.11 -33.08
C ARG A 21 -7.73 -25.89 -33.61
N MET A 22 -6.71 -25.87 -32.78
CA MET A 22 -5.34 -26.02 -33.28
C MET A 22 -4.70 -27.25 -32.65
N GLU A 23 -4.39 -28.25 -33.48
CA GLU A 23 -3.40 -29.28 -33.16
C GLU A 23 -2.02 -28.60 -33.09
N LEU A 24 -1.74 -27.95 -31.94
CA LEU A 24 -0.39 -27.47 -31.70
C LEU A 24 0.51 -28.66 -31.47
N SER A 25 1.50 -28.82 -32.32
CA SER A 25 2.42 -29.94 -32.36
C SER A 25 3.30 -30.12 -31.12
N SER A 26 3.21 -29.23 -30.12
CA SER A 26 3.92 -29.38 -28.86
C SER A 26 3.10 -28.96 -27.65
N ARG A 27 3.16 -29.77 -26.55
CA ARG A 27 2.58 -29.45 -25.24
C ARG A 27 3.07 -28.11 -24.65
N ARG A 28 4.26 -27.65 -25.07
CA ARG A 28 4.85 -26.40 -24.64
C ARG A 28 4.10 -25.20 -25.23
N LEU A 29 3.76 -25.24 -26.52
CA LEU A 29 2.97 -24.23 -27.20
C LEU A 29 1.54 -24.19 -26.65
N GLN A 30 0.91 -25.33 -26.41
CA GLN A 30 -0.42 -25.41 -25.81
C GLN A 30 -0.46 -24.72 -24.43
N ARG A 31 0.57 -24.91 -23.58
CA ARG A 31 0.69 -24.24 -22.28
C ARG A 31 0.92 -22.73 -22.40
N LEU A 32 1.66 -22.27 -23.40
CA LEU A 32 1.87 -20.84 -23.63
C LEU A 32 0.57 -20.15 -24.06
N PHE A 33 -0.15 -20.74 -25.00
CA PHE A 33 -1.41 -20.18 -25.48
C PHE A 33 -2.60 -20.37 -24.52
N SER A 34 -2.42 -21.06 -23.41
CA SER A 34 -3.39 -21.08 -22.31
C SER A 34 -3.19 -19.95 -21.29
N ARG A 35 -2.12 -19.17 -21.40
CA ARG A 35 -1.85 -18.03 -20.52
C ARG A 35 -2.69 -16.81 -20.92
N ARG A 36 -2.81 -15.86 -20.01
CA ARG A 36 -3.50 -14.59 -20.27
C ARG A 36 -2.65 -13.63 -21.11
N ALA A 37 -1.36 -13.61 -20.82
CA ALA A 37 -0.31 -12.99 -21.62
C ALA A 37 1.02 -13.71 -21.38
N PHE A 38 2.01 -13.44 -22.19
CA PHE A 38 3.39 -13.87 -21.98
C PHE A 38 4.34 -13.02 -22.81
N SER A 39 5.56 -12.86 -22.32
CA SER A 39 6.62 -12.11 -23.00
C SER A 39 7.84 -13.01 -23.29
N PHE A 40 8.58 -12.66 -24.33
CA PHE A 40 9.83 -13.31 -24.70
C PHE A 40 10.70 -12.40 -25.56
N TYR A 41 11.99 -12.69 -25.58
CA TYR A 41 12.90 -12.05 -26.51
C TYR A 41 12.98 -12.88 -27.80
N SER A 42 12.82 -12.22 -28.96
CA SER A 42 12.90 -12.82 -30.27
C SER A 42 14.25 -12.52 -30.93
N ASN A 43 15.13 -13.51 -30.99
CA ASN A 43 16.41 -13.40 -31.73
C ASN A 43 16.23 -13.04 -33.20
N ARG A 44 15.11 -13.47 -33.83
CA ARG A 44 14.83 -13.18 -35.23
C ARG A 44 14.50 -11.72 -35.50
N LEU A 45 13.78 -11.08 -34.55
CA LEU A 45 13.36 -9.70 -34.66
C LEU A 45 14.33 -8.75 -33.95
N ASP A 46 15.27 -9.30 -33.18
CA ASP A 46 16.13 -8.55 -32.24
C ASP A 46 15.32 -7.63 -31.30
N SER A 47 14.18 -8.14 -30.84
CA SER A 47 13.17 -7.33 -30.13
C SER A 47 12.48 -8.14 -29.06
N TYR A 48 11.91 -7.44 -28.06
CA TYR A 48 10.98 -8.02 -27.09
C TYR A 48 9.60 -8.19 -27.72
N VAL A 49 8.93 -9.27 -27.41
CA VAL A 49 7.57 -9.56 -27.88
C VAL A 49 6.68 -9.87 -26.70
N ILE A 50 5.57 -9.16 -26.60
CA ILE A 50 4.49 -9.46 -25.66
C ILE A 50 3.29 -9.97 -26.46
N ALA A 51 2.83 -11.17 -26.14
CA ALA A 51 1.62 -11.74 -26.70
C ALA A 51 0.53 -11.80 -25.65
N TYR A 52 -0.68 -11.35 -25.97
CA TYR A 52 -1.81 -11.34 -25.06
C TYR A 52 -3.04 -12.00 -25.69
N ASN A 53 -3.90 -12.57 -24.84
CA ASN A 53 -5.15 -13.19 -25.22
C ASN A 53 -6.23 -12.13 -25.45
N ASP A 54 -6.67 -11.94 -26.68
CA ASP A 54 -7.67 -10.95 -27.08
C ASP A 54 -9.12 -11.35 -26.74
N SER A 55 -9.33 -12.56 -26.21
CA SER A 55 -10.64 -13.02 -25.74
C SER A 55 -10.97 -12.56 -24.30
N LEU A 56 -10.03 -11.95 -23.60
CA LEU A 56 -10.22 -11.45 -22.23
C LEU A 56 -10.89 -10.07 -22.25
N PRO A 57 -11.54 -9.67 -21.15
CA PRO A 57 -12.01 -8.31 -20.96
C PRO A 57 -10.87 -7.30 -21.11
N LEU A 58 -11.17 -6.12 -21.69
CA LEU A 58 -10.15 -5.10 -22.00
C LEU A 58 -9.27 -4.74 -20.81
N LEU A 59 -9.84 -4.59 -19.63
CA LEU A 59 -9.08 -4.25 -18.41
C LEU A 59 -8.12 -5.37 -17.99
N GLU A 60 -8.50 -6.63 -18.14
CA GLU A 60 -7.61 -7.76 -17.91
C GLU A 60 -6.46 -7.80 -18.94
N ILE A 61 -6.77 -7.51 -20.21
CA ILE A 61 -5.75 -7.41 -21.26
C ILE A 61 -4.72 -6.34 -20.87
N ILE A 62 -5.19 -5.14 -20.54
CA ILE A 62 -4.33 -4.01 -20.17
C ILE A 62 -3.44 -4.39 -18.99
N TYR A 63 -4.02 -4.94 -17.90
CA TYR A 63 -3.25 -5.34 -16.72
C TYR A 63 -2.16 -6.37 -17.07
N HIS A 64 -2.51 -7.43 -17.82
CA HIS A 64 -1.56 -8.49 -18.18
C HIS A 64 -0.50 -8.03 -19.16
N VAL A 65 -0.82 -7.12 -20.09
CA VAL A 65 0.17 -6.51 -20.97
C VAL A 65 1.17 -5.68 -20.15
N PHE A 66 0.73 -4.90 -19.16
CA PHE A 66 1.64 -4.16 -18.28
C PHE A 66 2.46 -5.07 -17.38
N HIS A 67 1.92 -6.17 -16.89
CA HIS A 67 2.68 -7.17 -16.16
C HIS A 67 3.85 -7.71 -17.00
N GLU A 68 3.61 -8.04 -18.26
CA GLU A 68 4.64 -8.49 -19.18
C GLU A 68 5.65 -7.38 -19.56
N ILE A 69 5.18 -6.13 -19.68
CA ILE A 69 6.08 -4.98 -19.83
C ILE A 69 6.98 -4.84 -18.59
N GLY A 70 6.48 -5.10 -17.40
CA GLY A 70 7.26 -5.13 -16.17
C GLY A 70 8.41 -6.14 -16.24
N HIS A 71 8.16 -7.36 -16.75
CA HIS A 71 9.23 -8.34 -16.96
C HIS A 71 10.29 -7.86 -17.94
N VAL A 72 9.92 -7.14 -19.01
CA VAL A 72 10.86 -6.55 -19.96
C VAL A 72 11.62 -5.39 -19.30
N TYR A 73 10.92 -4.52 -18.59
CA TYR A 73 11.47 -3.32 -17.95
C TYR A 73 12.53 -3.65 -16.90
N TYR A 74 12.27 -4.65 -16.06
CA TYR A 74 13.24 -5.12 -15.05
C TYR A 74 14.29 -6.09 -15.61
N GLY A 75 14.29 -6.32 -16.92
CA GLY A 75 15.25 -7.19 -17.60
C GLY A 75 15.09 -8.67 -17.30
N HIS A 76 13.97 -9.12 -16.73
CA HIS A 76 13.68 -10.53 -16.44
C HIS A 76 13.72 -11.41 -17.70
N ILE A 77 13.65 -10.81 -18.89
CA ILE A 77 13.70 -11.44 -20.20
C ILE A 77 14.86 -10.82 -20.97
N SER A 78 16.07 -11.30 -20.73
CA SER A 78 17.27 -10.83 -21.44
C SER A 78 17.95 -12.00 -22.15
N PRO A 79 18.47 -11.82 -23.39
CA PRO A 79 19.24 -12.84 -24.04
C PRO A 79 20.52 -13.10 -23.26
N GLY A 80 20.65 -14.31 -22.70
CA GLY A 80 21.89 -14.78 -22.07
C GLY A 80 22.10 -14.50 -20.58
N ASN A 81 21.14 -13.91 -19.87
CA ASN A 81 21.28 -13.67 -18.44
C ASN A 81 20.50 -14.66 -17.56
N SER A 82 21.20 -15.27 -16.62
CA SER A 82 20.58 -15.84 -15.42
C SER A 82 20.42 -14.70 -14.40
N PHE A 83 19.19 -14.36 -14.10
CA PHE A 83 18.87 -13.30 -13.11
C PHE A 83 19.18 -13.78 -11.69
N PRO A 84 19.81 -12.96 -10.84
CA PRO A 84 20.14 -13.34 -9.46
C PRO A 84 18.93 -13.38 -8.53
N VAL A 85 17.72 -13.06 -9.01
CA VAL A 85 16.47 -12.99 -8.22
C VAL A 85 15.58 -14.19 -8.50
N SER A 86 14.89 -14.69 -7.48
CA SER A 86 13.98 -15.83 -7.64
C SER A 86 12.80 -15.51 -8.56
N LEU A 87 12.22 -16.53 -9.19
CA LEU A 87 11.02 -16.36 -10.05
C LEU A 87 9.88 -15.66 -9.30
N ALA A 88 9.69 -15.97 -8.01
CA ALA A 88 8.65 -15.33 -7.20
C ALA A 88 8.88 -13.81 -7.02
N GLN A 89 10.12 -13.39 -6.87
CA GLN A 89 10.48 -11.96 -6.78
C GLN A 89 10.29 -11.25 -8.13
N GLN A 90 10.61 -11.92 -9.24
CA GLN A 90 10.36 -11.39 -10.59
C GLN A 90 8.86 -11.17 -10.85
N GLU A 91 8.04 -12.15 -10.49
CA GLU A 91 6.57 -12.06 -10.60
C GLU A 91 6.00 -10.94 -9.72
N THR A 92 6.52 -10.80 -8.49
CA THR A 92 6.11 -9.73 -7.59
C THR A 92 6.43 -8.35 -8.16
N ALA A 93 7.64 -8.15 -8.68
CA ALA A 93 8.05 -6.89 -9.31
C ALA A 93 7.18 -6.56 -10.55
N ALA A 94 6.92 -7.55 -11.42
CA ALA A 94 6.07 -7.36 -12.59
C ALA A 94 4.61 -7.05 -12.23
N ASN A 95 4.07 -7.68 -11.18
CA ASN A 95 2.74 -7.37 -10.65
C ASN A 95 2.65 -5.94 -10.10
N HIS A 96 3.66 -5.49 -9.35
CA HIS A 96 3.71 -4.12 -8.83
C HIS A 96 3.78 -3.10 -9.97
N PHE A 97 4.62 -3.34 -10.97
CA PHE A 97 4.71 -2.49 -12.16
C PHE A 97 3.36 -2.40 -12.89
N ALA A 98 2.69 -3.54 -13.12
CA ALA A 98 1.39 -3.57 -13.79
C ALA A 98 0.34 -2.79 -13.00
N ALA A 99 0.25 -3.01 -11.69
CA ALA A 99 -0.69 -2.32 -10.82
C ALA A 99 -0.46 -0.80 -10.83
N PHE A 100 0.80 -0.37 -10.73
CA PHE A 100 1.17 1.04 -10.77
C PHE A 100 0.79 1.69 -12.11
N ILE A 101 1.21 1.12 -13.24
CA ILE A 101 0.92 1.68 -14.57
C ILE A 101 -0.60 1.65 -14.85
N PHE A 102 -1.29 0.59 -14.42
CA PHE A 102 -2.73 0.47 -14.56
C PHE A 102 -3.46 1.60 -13.80
N CYS A 103 -3.02 1.92 -12.59
CA CYS A 103 -3.52 3.07 -11.83
C CYS A 103 -3.22 4.40 -12.53
N MET A 104 -2.01 4.57 -13.08
CA MET A 104 -1.58 5.80 -13.75
C MET A 104 -2.32 6.06 -15.07
N ILE A 105 -2.55 5.04 -15.89
CA ILE A 105 -3.19 5.17 -17.22
C ILE A 105 -4.71 5.13 -17.13
N GLY A 106 -5.23 4.30 -16.23
CA GLY A 106 -6.66 4.09 -16.10
C GLY A 106 -7.41 5.33 -15.62
N GLY A 107 -6.70 6.30 -15.02
CA GLY A 107 -7.41 7.37 -14.31
C GLY A 107 -8.49 6.80 -13.40
N VAL A 108 -8.34 5.53 -13.00
CA VAL A 108 -9.18 4.94 -11.97
C VAL A 108 -8.73 5.61 -10.69
N LYS A 109 -9.21 6.84 -10.46
CA LYS A 109 -9.45 7.27 -9.10
C LYS A 109 -10.11 6.06 -8.48
N MET A 110 -9.45 5.42 -7.51
CA MET A 110 -10.15 4.41 -6.71
C MET A 110 -11.40 5.12 -6.23
N GLN A 111 -12.53 4.76 -6.84
CA GLN A 111 -13.80 5.36 -6.48
C GLN A 111 -14.00 4.98 -5.03
N THR A 112 -14.10 5.99 -4.18
CA THR A 112 -14.40 5.73 -2.78
C THR A 112 -15.74 5.02 -2.75
N LEU A 113 -15.76 3.81 -2.23
CA LEU A 113 -16.95 3.02 -2.10
C LEU A 113 -17.74 3.51 -0.88
N THR A 114 -19.08 3.46 -0.99
CA THR A 114 -19.98 4.00 0.04
C THR A 114 -20.47 2.95 1.02
N GLY A 115 -20.24 1.66 0.70
CA GLY A 115 -20.76 0.53 1.45
C GLY A 115 -22.12 0.03 0.94
N ASN A 116 -22.77 0.76 0.03
CA ASN A 116 -24.06 0.38 -0.54
C ASN A 116 -23.91 -0.45 -1.83
N GLU A 117 -22.69 -0.67 -2.29
CA GLU A 117 -22.40 -1.49 -3.45
C GLU A 117 -22.74 -2.95 -3.16
N HIS A 118 -23.43 -3.56 -4.13
CA HIS A 118 -23.82 -4.96 -4.05
C HIS A 118 -22.70 -5.91 -4.48
N PHE A 119 -22.56 -7.02 -3.79
CA PHE A 119 -21.86 -8.18 -4.36
C PHE A 119 -22.71 -8.74 -5.50
N THR A 120 -22.08 -9.13 -6.60
CA THR A 120 -22.75 -9.66 -7.79
C THR A 120 -22.20 -11.04 -8.15
N TYR A 121 -23.08 -11.90 -8.67
CA TYR A 121 -22.74 -13.17 -9.30
C TYR A 121 -23.39 -13.21 -10.68
N GLU A 122 -22.62 -13.48 -11.72
CA GLU A 122 -23.04 -13.42 -13.13
C GLU A 122 -23.77 -12.09 -13.49
N GLY A 123 -23.30 -10.98 -12.90
CA GLY A 123 -23.85 -9.64 -13.10
C GLY A 123 -25.12 -9.32 -12.30
N MET A 124 -25.65 -10.27 -11.52
CA MET A 124 -26.85 -10.08 -10.70
C MET A 124 -26.51 -9.89 -9.22
N PRO A 125 -27.14 -8.92 -8.52
CA PRO A 125 -26.95 -8.74 -7.09
C PRO A 125 -27.34 -10.00 -6.28
N VAL A 126 -26.49 -10.37 -5.31
CA VAL A 126 -26.73 -11.55 -4.44
C VAL A 126 -27.30 -11.20 -3.06
N GLY A 127 -27.74 -9.95 -2.86
CA GLY A 127 -28.37 -9.52 -1.61
C GLY A 127 -27.38 -9.24 -0.46
N ILE A 128 -26.08 -9.19 -0.75
CA ILE A 128 -25.01 -8.84 0.20
C ILE A 128 -24.47 -7.46 -0.21
N LEU A 129 -24.24 -6.58 0.76
CA LEU A 129 -23.67 -5.25 0.57
C LEU A 129 -22.20 -5.20 1.02
N LEU A 130 -21.46 -4.25 0.50
CA LEU A 130 -20.09 -3.98 0.95
C LEU A 130 -20.04 -3.62 2.43
N ASN A 131 -21.06 -2.93 2.97
CA ASN A 131 -21.18 -2.67 4.40
C ASN A 131 -21.25 -3.95 5.25
N ASP A 132 -21.85 -5.04 4.74
CA ASP A 132 -21.88 -6.31 5.45
C ASP A 132 -20.47 -6.88 5.62
N PHE A 133 -19.66 -6.77 4.56
CA PHE A 133 -18.25 -7.14 4.61
C PHE A 133 -17.47 -6.25 5.59
N TRP A 134 -17.67 -4.94 5.55
CA TRP A 134 -16.98 -4.03 6.48
C TRP A 134 -17.37 -4.29 7.92
N ALA A 135 -18.65 -4.50 8.20
CA ALA A 135 -19.12 -4.86 9.54
C ALA A 135 -18.50 -6.18 10.02
N TRP A 136 -18.47 -7.19 9.16
CA TRP A 136 -17.86 -8.49 9.50
C TRP A 136 -16.34 -8.39 9.73
N ASN A 137 -15.63 -7.66 8.88
CA ASN A 137 -14.17 -7.60 8.88
C ASN A 137 -13.59 -6.53 9.83
N SER A 138 -14.32 -5.42 10.04
CA SER A 138 -13.75 -4.18 10.61
C SER A 138 -14.44 -3.70 11.88
N SER A 139 -15.25 -4.52 12.55
CA SER A 139 -15.93 -4.14 13.80
C SER A 139 -15.03 -4.23 15.03
N ASP A 140 -13.95 -5.01 15.01
CA ASP A 140 -13.01 -5.08 16.15
C ASP A 140 -11.96 -3.95 16.05
N LEU A 141 -12.34 -2.77 16.50
CA LEU A 141 -11.47 -1.58 16.51
C LEU A 141 -10.33 -1.65 17.54
N LEU A 142 -10.29 -2.65 18.40
CA LEU A 142 -9.14 -2.94 19.28
C LEU A 142 -8.06 -3.78 18.57
N ASN A 143 -8.37 -4.36 17.41
CA ASN A 143 -7.38 -5.03 16.57
C ASN A 143 -6.28 -4.05 16.17
N ASN A 144 -5.01 -4.46 16.24
CA ASN A 144 -3.86 -3.59 16.01
C ASN A 144 -3.87 -2.91 14.63
N THR A 145 -4.21 -3.66 13.59
CA THR A 145 -4.23 -3.13 12.21
C THR A 145 -5.35 -2.11 12.03
N LEU A 146 -6.57 -2.47 12.46
CA LEU A 146 -7.73 -1.58 12.34
C LEU A 146 -7.60 -0.34 13.23
N ARG A 147 -7.08 -0.49 14.46
CA ARG A 147 -6.83 0.64 15.34
C ARG A 147 -5.75 1.58 14.78
N GLY A 148 -4.74 1.04 14.10
CA GLY A 148 -3.76 1.84 13.37
C GLY A 148 -4.42 2.70 12.30
N ALA A 149 -5.19 2.08 11.41
CA ALA A 149 -5.94 2.79 10.37
C ALA A 149 -6.95 3.80 10.93
N LEU A 150 -7.63 3.46 12.05
CA LEU A 150 -8.53 4.38 12.73
C LEU A 150 -7.77 5.59 13.29
N ALA A 151 -6.58 5.40 13.86
CA ALA A 151 -5.76 6.50 14.37
C ALA A 151 -5.32 7.44 13.23
N GLU A 152 -4.91 6.90 12.09
CA GLU A 152 -4.60 7.69 10.89
C GLU A 152 -5.82 8.49 10.41
N PHE A 153 -7.01 7.86 10.35
CA PHE A 153 -8.25 8.53 9.99
C PHE A 153 -8.61 9.66 10.98
N ILE A 154 -8.47 9.43 12.29
CA ILE A 154 -8.71 10.44 13.33
C ILE A 154 -7.78 11.65 13.13
N VAL A 155 -6.48 11.41 12.94
CA VAL A 155 -5.51 12.48 12.70
C VAL A 155 -5.81 13.22 11.40
N ALA A 156 -6.04 12.49 10.29
CA ALA A 156 -6.38 13.07 8.99
C ALA A 156 -7.61 13.99 9.08
N SER A 157 -8.67 13.52 9.74
CA SER A 157 -9.89 14.28 9.96
C SER A 157 -9.64 15.54 10.79
N ALA A 158 -8.86 15.44 11.87
CA ALA A 158 -8.55 16.58 12.75
C ALA A 158 -7.74 17.67 12.03
N VAL A 159 -6.74 17.28 11.21
CA VAL A 159 -5.88 18.24 10.47
C VAL A 159 -6.47 18.70 9.15
N GLY A 160 -7.67 18.19 8.77
CA GLY A 160 -8.43 18.63 7.59
C GLY A 160 -7.96 18.05 6.29
N ILE A 161 -7.35 16.87 6.29
CA ILE A 161 -7.10 16.10 5.09
C ILE A 161 -8.41 15.56 4.54
N ASP A 162 -8.57 15.53 3.23
CA ASP A 162 -9.77 15.05 2.54
C ASP A 162 -9.94 13.53 2.72
N THR A 163 -10.70 13.13 3.74
CA THR A 163 -11.01 11.73 4.05
C THR A 163 -12.13 11.13 3.19
N THR A 164 -12.67 11.88 2.21
CA THR A 164 -13.64 11.33 1.23
C THR A 164 -12.96 10.51 0.14
N LYS A 165 -11.64 10.56 0.06
CA LYS A 165 -10.82 9.75 -0.83
C LYS A 165 -10.34 8.50 -0.11
N ALA A 166 -10.19 7.41 -0.86
CA ALA A 166 -9.56 6.22 -0.32
C ALA A 166 -8.10 6.53 0.09
N ARG A 167 -7.68 5.95 1.20
CA ARG A 167 -6.32 6.03 1.69
C ARG A 167 -5.32 5.40 0.70
N GLU A 168 -4.15 6.00 0.56
CA GLU A 168 -3.03 5.45 -0.21
C GLU A 168 -2.09 4.68 0.72
N ASP A 169 -1.83 3.39 0.42
CA ASP A 169 -1.07 2.48 1.31
C ASP A 169 0.45 2.45 1.05
N TRP A 170 0.93 3.06 -0.05
CA TRP A 170 2.31 2.88 -0.53
C TRP A 170 3.18 4.13 -0.47
N THR A 171 2.83 5.08 0.37
CA THR A 171 3.63 6.29 0.62
C THR A 171 4.67 6.05 1.72
N ALA A 172 5.76 6.81 1.67
CA ALA A 172 6.82 6.74 2.69
C ALA A 172 6.43 7.39 4.03
N TYR A 173 5.23 7.92 4.13
CA TYR A 173 4.62 8.57 5.30
C TYR A 173 3.11 8.29 5.27
N ASP A 174 2.44 8.38 6.40
CA ASP A 174 1.02 8.04 6.49
C ASP A 174 0.10 9.15 5.95
N LEU A 175 0.43 10.42 6.21
CA LEU A 175 -0.42 11.57 5.85
C LEU A 175 0.39 12.73 5.28
N LEU A 176 -0.21 13.48 4.34
CA LEU A 176 0.33 14.71 3.78
C LEU A 176 -0.67 15.85 3.97
N THR A 177 -0.28 16.91 4.70
CA THR A 177 -1.13 18.09 4.87
C THR A 177 -1.14 18.96 3.61
N GLU A 178 -2.10 19.88 3.51
CA GLU A 178 -2.14 20.87 2.41
C GLU A 178 -0.90 21.76 2.37
N SER A 179 -0.26 22.00 3.52
CA SER A 179 1.00 22.74 3.60
C SER A 179 2.23 21.92 3.17
N GLY A 180 2.05 20.66 2.80
CA GLY A 180 3.13 19.76 2.36
C GLY A 180 3.86 19.05 3.49
N ARG A 181 3.38 19.15 4.75
CA ARG A 181 3.97 18.46 5.91
C ARG A 181 3.65 16.97 5.88
N LYS A 182 4.67 16.15 5.99
CA LYS A 182 4.59 14.69 6.03
C LYS A 182 4.46 14.22 7.48
N ILE A 183 3.42 13.46 7.77
CA ILE A 183 3.10 12.97 9.11
C ILE A 183 3.18 11.45 9.12
N GLU A 184 3.84 10.91 10.13
CA GLU A 184 3.83 9.49 10.48
C GLU A 184 2.92 9.30 11.70
N VAL A 185 1.93 8.42 11.60
CA VAL A 185 0.99 8.14 12.71
C VAL A 185 1.35 6.79 13.33
N LYS A 186 1.54 6.76 14.63
CA LYS A 186 1.80 5.52 15.36
C LYS A 186 0.76 5.33 16.45
N CYS A 187 0.14 4.15 16.48
CA CYS A 187 -0.92 3.85 17.42
C CYS A 187 -0.51 2.78 18.43
N SER A 188 -0.93 2.99 19.68
CA SER A 188 -0.84 2.00 20.75
C SER A 188 -2.06 2.06 21.68
N ALA A 189 -2.25 1.03 22.50
CA ALA A 189 -3.35 0.99 23.47
C ALA A 189 -2.99 0.13 24.68
N TYR A 190 -3.63 0.40 25.80
CA TYR A 190 -3.59 -0.49 26.96
C TYR A 190 -4.42 -1.75 26.74
N LEU A 191 -5.55 -1.65 26.05
CA LEU A 191 -6.42 -2.78 25.71
C LEU A 191 -6.05 -3.35 24.35
N GLN A 192 -6.12 -4.68 24.24
CA GLN A 192 -5.88 -5.41 23.00
C GLN A 192 -7.03 -6.39 22.76
N SER A 193 -7.38 -6.67 21.50
CA SER A 193 -8.45 -7.60 21.15
C SER A 193 -8.17 -9.03 21.64
N TRP A 194 -6.91 -9.47 21.57
CA TRP A 194 -6.49 -10.83 21.90
C TRP A 194 -6.21 -11.08 23.39
N ASN A 195 -6.07 -10.04 24.20
CA ASN A 195 -5.78 -10.20 25.63
C ASN A 195 -6.84 -9.51 26.50
N THR A 196 -7.62 -10.32 27.19
CA THR A 196 -8.75 -9.86 28.01
C THR A 196 -8.40 -9.66 29.49
N GLU A 197 -7.26 -10.18 29.96
CA GLU A 197 -6.94 -10.24 31.39
C GLU A 197 -5.97 -9.14 31.86
N LYS A 198 -5.05 -8.71 30.98
CA LYS A 198 -3.99 -7.79 31.38
C LYS A 198 -3.89 -6.62 30.42
N LEU A 199 -3.61 -5.43 30.97
CA LEU A 199 -3.27 -4.26 30.19
C LEU A 199 -1.90 -4.45 29.53
N SER A 200 -1.79 -4.04 28.27
CA SER A 200 -0.54 -4.09 27.53
C SER A 200 0.38 -2.93 27.89
N ARG A 201 1.68 -3.17 27.80
CA ARG A 201 2.67 -2.09 27.85
C ARG A 201 2.55 -1.25 26.58
N VAL A 202 2.36 0.05 26.76
CA VAL A 202 2.29 0.99 25.64
C VAL A 202 3.67 1.18 25.03
N GLN A 203 3.76 0.90 23.72
CA GLN A 203 4.98 1.01 22.94
C GLN A 203 4.62 1.37 21.50
N PHE A 204 5.43 2.22 20.86
CA PHE A 204 5.25 2.65 19.48
C PHE A 204 6.45 2.23 18.64
N SER A 205 6.21 1.89 17.38
CA SER A 205 7.27 1.66 16.40
C SER A 205 7.83 3.01 15.94
N ILE A 206 9.16 3.15 15.93
CA ILE A 206 9.86 4.33 15.42
C ILE A 206 11.01 3.92 14.49
N ARG A 207 10.92 2.72 13.94
CA ARG A 207 11.98 2.12 13.13
C ARG A 207 12.21 2.94 11.86
N PRO A 208 13.47 3.35 11.56
CA PRO A 208 13.84 3.81 10.22
C PRO A 208 13.50 2.74 9.17
N ALA A 209 13.04 3.16 8.01
CA ALA A 209 12.66 2.28 6.92
C ALA A 209 13.19 2.80 5.58
N ARG A 210 13.24 1.93 4.60
CA ARG A 210 13.41 2.33 3.20
C ARG A 210 12.08 2.85 2.70
N SER A 211 12.09 3.95 1.96
CA SER A 211 10.91 4.33 1.19
C SER A 211 10.84 3.47 -0.06
N TRP A 212 9.63 3.19 -0.48
CA TRP A 212 9.37 2.69 -1.81
C TRP A 212 8.84 3.83 -2.68
N ASP A 213 9.30 3.89 -3.90
CA ASP A 213 8.89 4.86 -4.90
C ASP A 213 8.69 4.09 -6.21
N ALA A 214 7.57 4.30 -6.85
CA ALA A 214 7.21 3.57 -8.06
C ALA A 214 8.17 3.83 -9.25
N GLU A 215 8.90 4.95 -9.25
CA GLU A 215 9.87 5.28 -10.29
C GLU A 215 11.27 4.72 -9.99
N ASN A 216 11.64 4.57 -8.71
CA ASN A 216 13.01 4.31 -8.28
C ASN A 216 13.16 3.04 -7.42
N ASP A 217 12.08 2.25 -7.24
CA ASP A 217 12.07 1.07 -6.38
C ASP A 217 12.33 1.43 -4.89
N PHE A 218 12.91 0.53 -4.10
CA PHE A 218 13.28 0.84 -2.73
C PHE A 218 14.47 1.79 -2.69
N SER A 219 14.33 2.89 -1.96
CA SER A 219 15.44 3.79 -1.66
C SER A 219 16.59 3.02 -0.99
N ASP A 220 17.85 3.35 -1.35
CA ASP A 220 19.03 2.85 -0.62
C ASP A 220 19.12 3.44 0.79
N ASP A 221 18.51 4.60 1.00
CA ASP A 221 18.48 5.29 2.28
C ASP A 221 17.51 4.62 3.25
N VAL A 222 17.98 4.36 4.46
CA VAL A 222 17.19 3.90 5.60
C VAL A 222 17.05 5.05 6.58
N LYS A 223 15.89 5.68 6.64
CA LYS A 223 15.63 6.83 7.51
C LYS A 223 14.15 6.92 7.90
N ARG A 224 13.78 7.90 8.72
CA ARG A 224 12.41 8.33 8.95
C ARG A 224 12.05 9.37 7.88
N TRP A 225 10.97 9.12 7.14
CA TRP A 225 10.63 9.88 5.93
C TRP A 225 9.63 11.01 6.16
N SER A 226 9.03 11.05 7.35
CA SER A 226 8.10 12.09 7.78
C SER A 226 8.83 13.27 8.41
N ASP A 227 8.17 14.43 8.48
CA ASP A 227 8.64 15.61 9.18
C ASP A 227 8.24 15.56 10.66
N LEU A 228 7.12 14.88 10.94
CA LEU A 228 6.46 14.84 12.23
C LEU A 228 5.91 13.45 12.53
N TYR A 229 6.07 12.99 13.78
CA TYR A 229 5.38 11.82 14.33
C TYR A 229 4.20 12.25 15.20
N VAL A 230 3.04 11.63 14.98
CA VAL A 230 1.87 11.72 15.86
C VAL A 230 1.65 10.34 16.51
N PHE A 231 1.95 10.27 17.80
CA PHE A 231 1.73 9.06 18.60
C PHE A 231 0.33 9.10 19.20
N CYS A 232 -0.53 8.20 18.77
CA CYS A 232 -1.92 8.09 19.18
C CYS A 232 -2.06 6.98 20.22
N LEU A 233 -2.45 7.32 21.42
CA LEU A 233 -2.72 6.38 22.49
C LEU A 233 -4.22 6.26 22.72
N TYR A 234 -4.81 5.10 22.44
CA TYR A 234 -6.12 4.78 22.98
C TYR A 234 -5.95 4.48 24.47
N ALA A 235 -6.30 5.44 25.31
CA ALA A 235 -5.93 5.48 26.74
C ALA A 235 -6.92 4.75 27.64
N SER A 236 -8.11 4.37 27.12
CA SER A 236 -9.09 3.65 27.92
C SER A 236 -8.54 2.32 28.43
N LYS A 237 -8.95 1.98 29.65
CA LYS A 237 -8.71 0.69 30.34
C LYS A 237 -10.00 -0.05 30.58
N ASP A 238 -11.14 0.53 30.20
CA ASP A 238 -12.47 -0.08 30.27
C ASP A 238 -12.86 -0.58 28.87
N ARG A 239 -13.19 -1.88 28.79
CA ARG A 239 -13.62 -2.51 27.53
C ARG A 239 -15.02 -2.12 27.07
N ASN A 240 -15.80 -1.48 27.93
CA ASN A 240 -17.11 -0.95 27.58
C ASN A 240 -17.01 0.40 26.84
N GLU A 241 -15.85 1.04 26.90
CA GLU A 241 -15.59 2.29 26.15
C GLU A 241 -15.20 1.96 24.72
N SER A 242 -15.71 2.77 23.81
CA SER A 242 -15.49 2.58 22.38
C SER A 242 -14.30 3.41 21.88
N PRO A 243 -13.43 2.85 21.01
CA PRO A 243 -12.42 3.63 20.29
C PRO A 243 -12.98 4.75 19.40
N LEU A 244 -14.30 4.80 19.20
CA LEU A 244 -14.97 5.90 18.50
C LEU A 244 -15.20 7.13 19.41
N GLN A 245 -14.98 7.01 20.71
CA GLN A 245 -15.04 8.10 21.66
C GLN A 245 -13.69 8.82 21.69
N LEU A 246 -13.62 10.00 21.06
CA LEU A 246 -12.36 10.71 20.82
C LEU A 246 -11.70 11.23 22.11
N GLU A 247 -12.47 11.43 23.18
CA GLU A 247 -12.00 11.75 24.53
C GLU A 247 -11.17 10.62 25.17
N GLN A 248 -11.24 9.42 24.64
CA GLN A 248 -10.44 8.27 25.09
C GLN A 248 -9.06 8.22 24.44
N TRP A 249 -8.74 9.19 23.58
CA TRP A 249 -7.46 9.25 22.88
C TRP A 249 -6.57 10.36 23.43
N GLU A 250 -5.30 10.05 23.57
CA GLU A 250 -4.24 11.02 23.84
C GLU A 250 -3.30 11.09 22.64
N PHE A 251 -2.91 12.29 22.25
CA PHE A 251 -2.01 12.51 21.12
C PHE A 251 -0.73 13.18 21.59
N PHE A 252 0.42 12.65 21.13
CA PHE A 252 1.73 13.18 21.43
C PHE A 252 2.47 13.45 20.12
N LEU A 253 2.85 14.69 19.90
CA LEU A 253 3.51 15.12 18.67
C LEU A 253 5.00 15.34 18.92
N LEU A 254 5.83 14.83 18.03
CA LEU A 254 7.27 14.99 18.14
C LEU A 254 7.88 15.16 16.74
N PRO A 255 8.70 16.22 16.50
CA PRO A 255 9.42 16.36 15.26
C PRO A 255 10.34 15.17 15.00
N THR A 256 10.46 14.74 13.75
CA THR A 256 11.25 13.56 13.38
C THR A 256 12.73 13.73 13.74
N TYR A 257 13.28 14.94 13.60
CA TYR A 257 14.68 15.19 13.95
C TYR A 257 15.01 14.88 15.43
N VAL A 258 14.03 15.08 16.33
CA VAL A 258 14.21 14.73 17.76
C VAL A 258 14.35 13.23 17.94
N LEU A 259 13.58 12.43 17.18
CA LEU A 259 13.73 10.96 17.18
C LEU A 259 15.07 10.55 16.57
N ASP A 260 15.51 11.21 15.52
CA ASP A 260 16.80 10.91 14.87
C ASP A 260 17.98 11.19 15.82
N GLU A 261 17.95 12.33 16.51
CA GLU A 261 18.99 12.72 17.46
C GLU A 261 19.00 11.88 18.74
N GLN A 262 17.82 11.60 19.31
CA GLN A 262 17.71 10.99 20.64
C GLN A 262 17.54 9.46 20.60
N CYS A 263 17.07 8.91 19.50
CA CYS A 263 16.76 7.47 19.36
C CYS A 263 17.60 6.77 18.30
N GLY A 264 18.20 7.49 17.34
CA GLY A 264 19.02 6.88 16.26
C GLY A 264 18.28 5.71 15.58
N GLU A 265 18.94 4.54 15.53
CA GLU A 265 18.44 3.30 14.92
C GLU A 265 17.42 2.52 15.76
N GLN A 266 16.93 3.10 16.84
CA GLN A 266 15.98 2.44 17.73
C GLN A 266 14.68 2.08 16.99
N LYS A 267 14.21 0.83 17.20
CA LYS A 267 13.04 0.30 16.48
C LYS A 267 11.70 0.64 17.13
N SER A 268 11.73 0.96 18.44
CA SER A 268 10.51 1.23 19.19
C SER A 268 10.80 2.14 20.39
N ILE A 269 9.77 2.88 20.83
CA ILE A 269 9.84 3.75 22.01
C ILE A 269 8.67 3.41 22.94
N THR A 270 8.93 3.36 24.26
CA THR A 270 7.87 3.20 25.26
C THR A 270 7.21 4.55 25.55
N LEU A 271 6.00 4.54 26.12
CA LEU A 271 5.32 5.78 26.51
C LEU A 271 6.17 6.60 27.47
N SER A 272 6.81 5.98 28.46
CA SER A 272 7.68 6.70 29.42
C SER A 272 8.88 7.36 28.75
N SER A 273 9.53 6.65 27.81
CA SER A 273 10.65 7.20 27.05
C SER A 273 10.19 8.30 26.08
N LEU A 274 9.02 8.16 25.47
CA LEU A 274 8.43 9.20 24.63
C LEU A 274 8.18 10.49 25.46
N LEU A 275 7.58 10.35 26.62
CA LEU A 275 7.29 11.50 27.51
C LEU A 275 8.58 12.20 27.99
N SER A 276 9.68 11.47 28.14
CA SER A 276 10.99 12.08 28.50
C SER A 276 11.59 12.95 27.39
N LEU A 277 11.11 12.81 26.14
CA LEU A 277 11.50 13.65 25.00
C LEU A 277 10.66 14.94 24.92
N SER A 278 9.78 15.18 25.89
CA SER A 278 8.92 16.37 25.98
C SER A 278 8.06 16.60 24.72
N PRO A 279 7.29 15.60 24.25
CA PRO A 279 6.40 15.78 23.11
C PRO A 279 5.30 16.79 23.43
N VAL A 280 4.75 17.44 22.40
CA VAL A 280 3.54 18.25 22.56
C VAL A 280 2.37 17.28 22.77
N LYS A 281 1.74 17.34 23.96
CA LYS A 281 0.54 16.56 24.25
C LYS A 281 -0.70 17.37 23.91
N THR A 282 -1.67 16.79 23.22
CA THR A 282 -2.92 17.43 22.84
C THR A 282 -4.11 16.46 22.85
N THR A 283 -5.31 16.98 22.68
CA THR A 283 -6.57 16.27 22.44
C THR A 283 -6.94 16.35 20.95
N TYR A 284 -8.04 15.71 20.53
CA TYR A 284 -8.50 15.72 19.16
C TYR A 284 -8.66 17.15 18.59
N ASP A 285 -9.32 18.01 19.33
CA ASP A 285 -9.61 19.42 18.94
C ASP A 285 -8.35 20.28 18.80
N GLY A 286 -7.29 19.97 19.54
CA GLY A 286 -6.02 20.69 19.46
C GLY A 286 -5.04 20.13 18.45
N LEU A 287 -5.36 19.02 17.77
CA LEU A 287 -4.43 18.37 16.83
C LEU A 287 -4.00 19.27 15.68
N ARG A 288 -4.94 19.97 15.04
CA ARG A 288 -4.64 20.88 13.94
C ARG A 288 -3.64 21.96 14.36
N ASP A 289 -3.95 22.67 15.43
CA ASP A 289 -3.09 23.74 15.94
C ASP A 289 -1.71 23.20 16.35
N ALA A 290 -1.68 22.02 16.96
CA ALA A 290 -0.42 21.39 17.35
C ALA A 290 0.43 21.00 16.14
N VAL A 291 -0.19 20.47 15.08
CA VAL A 291 0.51 20.13 13.82
C VAL A 291 1.00 21.39 13.11
N ASP A 292 0.18 22.43 13.02
CA ASP A 292 0.52 23.63 12.25
C ASP A 292 1.62 24.46 12.93
N ASN A 293 1.62 24.52 14.27
CA ASN A 293 2.55 25.36 15.05
C ASN A 293 3.85 24.65 15.47
N LEU A 294 3.95 23.32 15.32
CA LEU A 294 5.16 22.61 15.72
C LEU A 294 6.28 22.85 14.68
N SER A 295 7.40 23.40 15.15
CA SER A 295 8.60 23.57 14.32
C SER A 295 9.21 22.19 13.97
N THR A 296 9.44 21.91 12.71
CA THR A 296 9.99 20.64 12.18
C THR A 296 11.31 20.86 11.49
#